data_73470e80707edd7f34a7a0061a6172b6
#
_entry.id   73470e80707edd7f34a7a0061a6172b6
#
_cell.length_a   1.000
_cell.length_b   1.000
_cell.length_c   1.000
_cell.angle_alpha   90.00
_cell.angle_beta   90.00
_cell.angle_gamma   90.00
#
_symmetry.space_group_name_H-M   'P 1'
#
loop_
_entity.id
_entity.type
_entity.pdbx_description
1 polymer ?
#
loop_
_entity_poly.entity_id
_entity_poly.type
_entity_poly.pdbx_seq_one_letter_code
_entity_poly.pdbx_strand_id
1 'polypeptide(L)'
;MVMWVFGYGSLIWKAGFNYDDRLVGFIKGYRRVFYQGSTDHRGTPEYPGRTVTLEPAEGEVCWGVAYKVSRKEDQQIAVTYLEVREKQYDKKAYLDFFTESKASTPAISGVMVYIASPDRKFNTNYLGPASLEEIAKQIIQAEGPSGPNRDYLFQLEKALLQIGCEDKHVMDLGNEVRRVLAEKDLTF
;
A
#
# COMPACT_ATOMS: atom_id res chain seq x y z
N MET A 1 -12.75 17.32 -16.13
CA MET A 1 -12.68 17.02 -14.70
C MET A 1 -11.34 16.38 -14.37
N VAL A 2 -10.70 16.78 -13.29
CA VAL A 2 -9.40 16.27 -12.88
C VAL A 2 -9.59 14.99 -12.06
N MET A 3 -8.76 13.97 -12.32
CA MET A 3 -8.72 12.74 -11.53
C MET A 3 -7.52 12.77 -10.58
N TRP A 4 -7.73 12.36 -9.34
CA TRP A 4 -6.67 12.16 -8.36
C TRP A 4 -6.64 10.72 -7.86
N VAL A 5 -5.46 10.13 -7.79
CA VAL A 5 -5.24 8.75 -7.32
C VAL A 5 -4.36 8.78 -6.09
N PHE A 6 -4.81 8.15 -5.00
CA PHE A 6 -4.04 8.05 -3.76
C PHE A 6 -3.26 6.74 -3.71
N GLY A 7 -1.95 6.86 -3.49
CA GLY A 7 -1.04 5.73 -3.31
C GLY A 7 -0.58 5.63 -1.86
N TYR A 8 -0.75 4.47 -1.25
CA TYR A 8 -0.33 4.18 0.12
C TYR A 8 0.59 2.95 0.23
N GLY A 9 0.85 2.29 -0.88
CA GLY A 9 1.75 1.15 -1.02
C GLY A 9 2.76 1.40 -2.13
N SER A 10 2.91 0.43 -3.04
CA SER A 10 3.88 0.55 -4.15
C SER A 10 3.65 1.74 -5.08
N LEU A 11 2.43 2.28 -5.13
CA LEU A 11 2.14 3.50 -5.87
C LEU A 11 2.93 4.71 -5.37
N ILE A 12 3.43 4.70 -4.13
CA ILE A 12 4.25 5.80 -3.60
C ILE A 12 5.55 5.95 -4.39
N TRP A 13 6.21 4.83 -4.76
CA TRP A 13 7.48 4.87 -5.49
C TRP A 13 7.36 4.48 -6.96
N LYS A 14 6.24 3.92 -7.38
CA LYS A 14 6.03 3.48 -8.76
C LYS A 14 4.58 3.73 -9.19
N ALA A 15 4.32 4.92 -9.73
CA ALA A 15 3.00 5.26 -10.25
C ALA A 15 2.62 4.41 -11.47
N GLY A 16 3.50 4.31 -12.45
CA GLY A 16 3.30 3.50 -13.66
C GLY A 16 2.40 4.14 -14.71
N PHE A 17 1.90 5.33 -14.46
CA PHE A 17 1.08 6.13 -15.39
C PHE A 17 1.55 7.59 -15.40
N ASN A 18 1.18 8.33 -16.44
CA ASN A 18 1.48 9.77 -16.53
C ASN A 18 0.63 10.57 -15.57
N TYR A 19 1.25 11.52 -14.87
CA TYR A 19 0.57 12.44 -13.97
C TYR A 19 1.15 13.86 -14.11
N ASP A 20 0.34 14.85 -13.78
CA ASP A 20 0.71 16.27 -13.91
C ASP A 20 1.28 16.83 -12.61
N ASP A 21 0.85 16.30 -11.48
CA ASP A 21 1.26 16.76 -10.16
C ASP A 21 1.22 15.62 -9.15
N ARG A 22 1.98 15.78 -8.06
CA ARG A 22 2.12 14.80 -6.98
C ARG A 22 2.18 15.54 -5.66
N LEU A 23 1.25 15.24 -4.77
CA LEU A 23 1.18 15.83 -3.43
C LEU A 23 1.41 14.78 -2.35
N VAL A 24 2.24 15.12 -1.38
CA VAL A 24 2.39 14.33 -0.15
C VAL A 24 1.32 14.76 0.85
N GLY A 25 0.65 13.80 1.47
CA GLY A 25 -0.39 14.05 2.44
C GLY A 25 -0.99 12.78 3.00
N PHE A 26 -2.21 12.86 3.49
CA PHE A 26 -2.85 11.76 4.19
C PHE A 26 -4.37 11.73 4.00
N ILE A 27 -4.93 10.55 4.22
CA ILE A 27 -6.36 10.33 4.40
C ILE A 27 -6.66 10.05 5.87
N LYS A 28 -7.86 10.35 6.32
CA LYS A 28 -8.30 10.16 7.72
C LYS A 28 -9.16 8.91 7.87
N GLY A 29 -9.11 8.30 9.04
CA GLY A 29 -9.98 7.19 9.42
C GLY A 29 -9.53 5.83 8.92
N TYR A 30 -8.30 5.70 8.49
CA TYR A 30 -7.69 4.47 8.00
C TYR A 30 -6.27 4.30 8.50
N ARG A 31 -5.83 3.04 8.61
CA ARG A 31 -4.44 2.67 8.84
C ARG A 31 -3.96 1.67 7.78
N ARG A 32 -2.67 1.71 7.49
CA ARG A 32 -1.99 0.81 6.56
C ARG A 32 -1.63 -0.49 7.28
N VAL A 33 -1.99 -1.64 6.68
CA VAL A 33 -1.75 -2.95 7.28
C VAL A 33 -1.36 -3.99 6.24
N PHE A 34 -0.43 -4.90 6.57
CA PHE A 34 0.03 -5.99 5.73
C PHE A 34 -0.91 -7.20 5.80
N TYR A 35 -2.18 -7.02 5.45
CA TYR A 35 -3.22 -8.04 5.58
C TYR A 35 -3.70 -8.62 4.26
N GLN A 36 -3.27 -8.07 3.13
CA GLN A 36 -3.66 -8.58 1.81
C GLN A 36 -2.66 -9.61 1.30
N GLY A 37 -3.17 -10.76 0.83
CA GLY A 37 -2.37 -11.76 0.16
C GLY A 37 -2.01 -11.34 -1.27
N SER A 38 -0.73 -11.48 -1.62
CA SER A 38 -0.23 -11.27 -2.97
C SER A 38 0.12 -12.60 -3.60
N THR A 39 -0.60 -12.98 -4.66
CA THR A 39 -0.41 -14.23 -5.38
C THR A 39 0.14 -14.03 -6.79
N ASP A 40 0.29 -12.78 -7.23
CA ASP A 40 0.68 -12.44 -8.60
C ASP A 40 1.79 -11.37 -8.69
N HIS A 41 2.23 -10.79 -7.58
CA HIS A 41 3.31 -9.79 -7.53
C HIS A 41 4.45 -10.19 -6.60
N ARG A 42 4.17 -10.36 -5.31
CA ARG A 42 5.18 -10.64 -4.26
C ARG A 42 5.03 -12.04 -3.64
N GLY A 43 4.25 -12.88 -4.28
CA GLY A 43 4.06 -14.27 -3.92
C GLY A 43 3.44 -15.02 -5.08
N THR A 44 3.08 -16.27 -4.83
CA THR A 44 2.43 -17.18 -5.77
C THR A 44 1.13 -17.70 -5.15
N PRO A 45 0.23 -18.32 -5.93
CA PRO A 45 -0.98 -18.96 -5.35
C PRO A 45 -0.65 -20.00 -4.27
N GLU A 46 0.45 -20.74 -4.45
CA GLU A 46 0.91 -21.78 -3.51
C GLU A 46 1.57 -21.17 -2.27
N TYR A 47 2.21 -20.02 -2.42
CA TYR A 47 2.89 -19.32 -1.34
C TYR A 47 2.66 -17.81 -1.44
N PRO A 48 1.51 -17.33 -0.95
CA PRO A 48 1.19 -15.91 -1.02
C PRO A 48 2.15 -15.04 -0.22
N GLY A 49 2.50 -13.88 -0.78
CA GLY A 49 3.14 -12.81 -0.04
C GLY A 49 2.11 -11.94 0.66
N ARG A 50 2.59 -10.92 1.38
CA ARG A 50 1.74 -9.92 2.02
C ARG A 50 2.03 -8.53 1.46
N THR A 51 0.98 -7.82 1.12
CA THR A 51 1.01 -6.41 0.71
C THR A 51 0.05 -5.60 1.59
N VAL A 52 0.19 -4.28 1.52
CA VAL A 52 -0.65 -3.40 2.34
C VAL A 52 -2.04 -3.21 1.74
N THR A 53 -3.01 -3.11 2.63
CA THR A 53 -4.34 -2.58 2.39
C THR A 53 -4.65 -1.53 3.47
N LEU A 54 -5.85 -0.99 3.43
CA LEU A 54 -6.34 -0.04 4.43
C LEU A 54 -7.40 -0.72 5.31
N GLU A 55 -7.28 -0.49 6.61
CA GLU A 55 -8.25 -0.92 7.61
C GLU A 55 -8.87 0.32 8.25
N PRO A 56 -10.21 0.38 8.42
CA PRO A 56 -10.83 1.48 9.15
C PRO A 56 -10.24 1.60 10.56
N ALA A 57 -9.87 2.82 10.94
CA ALA A 57 -9.27 3.11 12.25
C ALA A 57 -9.63 4.53 12.65
N GLU A 58 -10.62 4.69 13.54
CA GLU A 58 -11.09 5.99 13.99
C GLU A 58 -9.96 6.78 14.66
N GLY A 59 -9.81 8.05 14.26
CA GLY A 59 -8.79 8.93 14.80
C GLY A 59 -7.41 8.78 14.19
N GLU A 60 -7.19 7.77 13.36
CA GLU A 60 -5.90 7.57 12.69
C GLU A 60 -5.86 8.22 11.31
N VAL A 61 -4.64 8.41 10.80
CA VAL A 61 -4.37 8.92 9.46
C VAL A 61 -3.41 7.99 8.74
N CYS A 62 -3.54 7.93 7.41
CA CYS A 62 -2.62 7.16 6.57
C CYS A 62 -1.95 8.10 5.58
N TRP A 63 -0.63 8.26 5.71
CA TRP A 63 0.19 9.08 4.83
C TRP A 63 0.49 8.36 3.52
N GLY A 64 0.56 9.13 2.46
CA GLY A 64 0.89 8.65 1.13
C GLY A 64 1.03 9.79 0.14
N VAL A 65 0.75 9.51 -1.11
CA VAL A 65 0.86 10.49 -2.20
C VAL A 65 -0.42 10.51 -3.02
N ALA A 66 -0.81 11.70 -3.47
CA ALA A 66 -1.90 11.88 -4.42
C ALA A 66 -1.33 12.31 -5.77
N TYR A 67 -1.69 11.60 -6.84
CA TYR A 67 -1.28 11.89 -8.21
C TYR A 67 -2.43 12.54 -8.97
N LYS A 68 -2.16 13.68 -9.61
CA LYS A 68 -3.11 14.41 -10.44
C LYS A 68 -2.99 13.98 -11.90
N VAL A 69 -4.11 13.62 -12.50
CA VAL A 69 -4.21 13.29 -13.92
C VAL A 69 -5.28 14.17 -14.56
N SER A 70 -4.88 15.17 -15.35
CA SER A 70 -5.78 16.19 -15.88
C SER A 70 -6.33 15.84 -17.26
N ARG A 71 -5.49 15.28 -18.12
CA ARG A 71 -5.88 14.97 -19.50
C ARG A 71 -6.75 13.72 -19.56
N LYS A 72 -7.87 13.80 -20.26
CA LYS A 72 -8.84 12.70 -20.39
C LYS A 72 -8.22 11.41 -20.92
N GLU A 73 -7.32 11.52 -21.89
CA GLU A 73 -6.60 10.37 -22.45
C GLU A 73 -5.70 9.70 -21.43
N ASP A 74 -4.95 10.50 -20.65
CA ASP A 74 -4.09 10.01 -19.58
C ASP A 74 -4.91 9.39 -18.44
N GLN A 75 -6.09 9.93 -18.13
CA GLN A 75 -7.02 9.36 -17.16
C GLN A 75 -7.48 7.96 -17.59
N GLN A 76 -7.84 7.80 -18.85
CA GLN A 76 -8.27 6.50 -19.37
C GLN A 76 -7.15 5.47 -19.32
N ILE A 77 -5.94 5.85 -19.69
CA ILE A 77 -4.75 5.00 -19.63
C ILE A 77 -4.44 4.62 -18.17
N ALA A 78 -4.48 5.59 -17.26
CA ALA A 78 -4.23 5.37 -15.83
C ALA A 78 -5.24 4.40 -15.22
N VAL A 79 -6.54 4.59 -15.49
CA VAL A 79 -7.59 3.70 -14.97
C VAL A 79 -7.41 2.27 -15.50
N THR A 80 -7.17 2.11 -16.80
CA THR A 80 -6.95 0.79 -17.41
C THR A 80 -5.74 0.09 -16.80
N TYR A 81 -4.65 0.82 -16.60
CA TYR A 81 -3.44 0.31 -15.94
C TYR A 81 -3.71 -0.13 -14.49
N LEU A 82 -4.41 0.71 -13.72
CA LEU A 82 -4.71 0.44 -12.32
C LEU A 82 -5.67 -0.73 -12.13
N GLU A 83 -6.67 -0.89 -13.00
CA GLU A 83 -7.60 -2.03 -12.95
C GLU A 83 -6.86 -3.37 -13.13
N VAL A 84 -5.80 -3.41 -13.91
CA VAL A 84 -4.95 -4.59 -14.07
C VAL A 84 -4.02 -4.76 -12.86
N ARG A 85 -3.34 -3.69 -12.45
CA ARG A 85 -2.36 -3.72 -11.35
C ARG A 85 -3.00 -4.05 -10.01
N GLU A 86 -4.19 -3.49 -9.74
CA GLU A 86 -4.92 -3.61 -8.48
C GLU A 86 -6.06 -4.64 -8.54
N LYS A 87 -5.97 -5.60 -9.45
CA LYS A 87 -7.03 -6.60 -9.67
C LYS A 87 -7.39 -7.45 -8.45
N GLN A 88 -6.49 -7.55 -7.46
CA GLN A 88 -6.75 -8.25 -6.20
C GLN A 88 -7.34 -7.36 -5.11
N TYR A 89 -7.59 -6.08 -5.42
CA TYR A 89 -8.23 -5.10 -4.55
C TYR A 89 -9.68 -4.92 -5.00
N ASP A 90 -10.61 -5.43 -4.23
CA ASP A 90 -12.03 -5.57 -4.58
C ASP A 90 -12.86 -4.29 -4.44
N LYS A 91 -12.31 -3.26 -3.80
CA LYS A 91 -13.03 -2.03 -3.49
C LYS A 91 -12.31 -0.80 -4.03
N LYS A 92 -13.09 0.11 -4.62
CA LYS A 92 -12.65 1.44 -5.01
C LYS A 92 -13.44 2.47 -4.20
N ALA A 93 -12.73 3.34 -3.48
CA ALA A 93 -13.33 4.38 -2.67
C ALA A 93 -12.84 5.76 -3.11
N TYR A 94 -13.62 6.79 -2.79
CA TYR A 94 -13.26 8.20 -3.02
C TYR A 94 -13.24 8.89 -1.67
N LEU A 95 -12.06 9.35 -1.25
CA LEU A 95 -11.81 9.85 0.10
C LEU A 95 -11.23 11.27 0.05
N ASP A 96 -11.42 12.01 1.11
CA ASP A 96 -10.80 13.33 1.26
C ASP A 96 -9.32 13.21 1.60
N PHE A 97 -8.52 14.07 0.98
CA PHE A 97 -7.07 14.10 1.13
C PHE A 97 -6.62 15.43 1.74
N PHE A 98 -5.73 15.36 2.71
CA PHE A 98 -5.25 16.50 3.49
C PHE A 98 -3.74 16.63 3.37
N THR A 99 -3.26 17.87 3.32
CA THR A 99 -1.82 18.17 3.33
C THR A 99 -1.36 18.76 4.65
N GLU A 100 -2.30 19.22 5.48
CA GLU A 100 -2.03 19.84 6.78
C GLU A 100 -2.85 19.16 7.89
N SER A 101 -2.19 18.77 8.97
CA SER A 101 -2.81 18.03 10.07
C SER A 101 -3.93 18.78 10.79
N LYS A 102 -3.86 20.11 10.82
CA LYS A 102 -4.86 20.97 11.48
C LYS A 102 -5.95 21.47 10.54
N ALA A 103 -5.90 21.11 9.26
CA ALA A 103 -6.89 21.57 8.31
C ALA A 103 -8.24 20.90 8.56
N SER A 104 -9.31 21.70 8.61
CA SER A 104 -10.69 21.23 8.65
C SER A 104 -11.25 20.95 7.25
N THR A 105 -10.63 21.56 6.23
CA THR A 105 -11.02 21.45 4.82
C THR A 105 -9.98 20.61 4.09
N PRO A 106 -10.38 19.59 3.30
CA PRO A 106 -9.44 18.82 2.52
C PRO A 106 -8.77 19.63 1.43
N ALA A 107 -7.51 19.33 1.14
CA ALA A 107 -6.80 19.89 -0.02
C ALA A 107 -7.41 19.37 -1.32
N ILE A 108 -7.88 18.11 -1.32
CA ILE A 108 -8.55 17.47 -2.44
C ILE A 108 -9.74 16.68 -1.90
N SER A 109 -10.92 16.90 -2.48
CA SER A 109 -12.10 16.09 -2.21
C SER A 109 -12.19 14.95 -3.22
N GLY A 110 -12.26 13.72 -2.74
CA GLY A 110 -12.52 12.57 -3.59
C GLY A 110 -11.31 12.03 -4.34
N VAL A 111 -10.19 11.75 -3.66
CA VAL A 111 -9.10 10.96 -4.25
C VAL A 111 -9.54 9.50 -4.40
N MET A 112 -9.23 8.90 -5.54
CA MET A 112 -9.55 7.50 -5.81
C MET A 112 -8.55 6.58 -5.08
N VAL A 113 -9.09 5.62 -4.32
CA VAL A 113 -8.30 4.70 -3.49
C VAL A 113 -8.74 3.26 -3.76
N TYR A 114 -7.78 2.38 -4.05
CA TYR A 114 -8.02 0.95 -4.15
C TYR A 114 -7.82 0.29 -2.78
N ILE A 115 -8.79 -0.46 -2.32
CA ILE A 115 -8.79 -1.12 -1.02
C ILE A 115 -9.11 -2.60 -1.19
N ALA A 116 -8.32 -3.45 -0.55
CA ALA A 116 -8.62 -4.86 -0.40
C ALA A 116 -9.42 -5.04 0.90
N SER A 117 -10.71 -5.36 0.78
CA SER A 117 -11.61 -5.44 1.92
C SER A 117 -11.37 -6.72 2.74
N PRO A 118 -11.79 -6.73 4.03
CA PRO A 118 -11.69 -7.92 4.87
C PRO A 118 -12.76 -8.97 4.57
N ASP A 119 -13.66 -8.71 3.63
CA ASP A 119 -14.71 -9.65 3.27
C ASP A 119 -14.16 -10.75 2.35
N ARG A 120 -13.87 -11.92 2.93
CA ARG A 120 -13.33 -13.08 2.22
C ARG A 120 -14.25 -13.66 1.15
N LYS A 121 -15.50 -13.27 1.13
CA LYS A 121 -16.46 -13.63 0.08
C LYS A 121 -16.11 -12.95 -1.26
N PHE A 122 -15.73 -11.67 -1.19
CA PHE A 122 -15.36 -10.86 -2.36
C PHE A 122 -13.86 -10.77 -2.55
N ASN A 123 -13.09 -10.86 -1.47
CA ASN A 123 -11.64 -10.82 -1.48
C ASN A 123 -11.07 -12.15 -0.94
N THR A 124 -10.93 -13.12 -1.83
CA THR A 124 -10.43 -14.46 -1.48
C THR A 124 -8.96 -14.47 -1.07
N ASN A 125 -8.22 -13.39 -1.36
CA ASN A 125 -6.80 -13.24 -1.03
C ASN A 125 -6.56 -12.52 0.29
N TYR A 126 -7.62 -12.12 1.00
CA TYR A 126 -7.47 -11.46 2.30
C TYR A 126 -6.95 -12.45 3.35
N LEU A 127 -5.75 -12.18 3.86
CA LEU A 127 -5.11 -13.02 4.89
C LEU A 127 -5.45 -12.56 6.31
N GLY A 128 -5.67 -11.27 6.48
CA GLY A 128 -6.08 -10.69 7.77
C GLY A 128 -4.93 -10.48 8.75
N PRO A 129 -5.31 -10.12 10.00
CA PRO A 129 -4.36 -9.92 11.07
C PRO A 129 -3.56 -11.17 11.41
N ALA A 130 -2.30 -10.98 11.75
CA ALA A 130 -1.43 -12.00 12.31
C ALA A 130 -0.41 -11.30 13.21
N SER A 131 0.34 -12.06 14.00
CA SER A 131 1.41 -11.49 14.81
C SER A 131 2.51 -10.90 13.92
N LEU A 132 3.25 -9.96 14.45
CA LEU A 132 4.37 -9.34 13.75
C LEU A 132 5.38 -10.40 13.28
N GLU A 133 5.65 -11.38 14.11
CA GLU A 133 6.56 -12.49 13.82
C GLU A 133 6.05 -13.37 12.67
N GLU A 134 4.77 -13.72 12.67
CA GLU A 134 4.15 -14.53 11.60
C GLU A 134 4.16 -13.80 10.27
N ILE A 135 3.82 -12.51 10.26
CA ILE A 135 3.86 -11.68 9.05
C ILE A 135 5.31 -11.60 8.54
N ALA A 136 6.27 -11.35 9.40
CA ALA A 136 7.69 -11.27 9.04
C ALA A 136 8.19 -12.58 8.41
N LYS A 137 7.88 -13.72 9.00
CA LYS A 137 8.24 -15.04 8.46
C LYS A 137 7.66 -15.28 7.07
N GLN A 138 6.39 -14.94 6.88
CA GLN A 138 5.74 -15.07 5.57
C GLN A 138 6.41 -14.17 4.53
N ILE A 139 6.71 -12.92 4.86
CA ILE A 139 7.37 -11.97 3.97
C ILE A 139 8.76 -12.46 3.56
N ILE A 140 9.53 -13.02 4.48
CA ILE A 140 10.87 -13.54 4.20
C ILE A 140 10.84 -14.70 3.21
N GLN A 141 9.83 -15.55 3.29
CA GLN A 141 9.74 -16.78 2.48
C GLN A 141 9.09 -16.56 1.12
N ALA A 142 8.25 -15.52 0.98
CA ALA A 142 7.48 -15.30 -0.24
C ALA A 142 8.28 -14.55 -1.30
N GLU A 143 8.10 -14.97 -2.55
CA GLU A 143 8.63 -14.33 -3.74
C GLU A 143 7.64 -14.50 -4.89
N GLY A 144 7.47 -13.47 -5.68
CA GLY A 144 6.59 -13.48 -6.85
C GLY A 144 7.27 -12.91 -8.09
N PRO A 145 6.50 -12.71 -9.18
CA PRO A 145 7.03 -12.15 -10.44
C PRO A 145 7.71 -10.79 -10.29
N SER A 146 7.29 -9.99 -9.32
CA SER A 146 7.89 -8.67 -9.03
C SER A 146 9.09 -8.73 -8.09
N GLY A 147 9.49 -9.91 -7.65
CA GLY A 147 10.62 -10.14 -6.76
C GLY A 147 10.24 -10.55 -5.34
N PRO A 148 11.23 -10.64 -4.44
CA PRO A 148 11.01 -11.03 -3.05
C PRO A 148 10.06 -10.10 -2.30
N ASN A 149 9.21 -10.66 -1.47
CA ASN A 149 8.25 -9.89 -0.69
C ASN A 149 8.94 -8.91 0.28
N ARG A 150 10.10 -9.29 0.84
CA ARG A 150 10.89 -8.39 1.70
C ARG A 150 11.34 -7.11 0.98
N ASP A 151 11.59 -7.17 -0.31
CA ASP A 151 11.96 -5.99 -1.09
C ASP A 151 10.82 -4.97 -1.17
N TYR A 152 9.58 -5.44 -1.30
CA TYR A 152 8.40 -4.60 -1.23
C TYR A 152 8.31 -3.88 0.13
N LEU A 153 8.50 -4.60 1.23
CA LEU A 153 8.48 -4.04 2.58
C LEU A 153 9.57 -2.95 2.75
N PHE A 154 10.80 -3.25 2.35
CA PHE A 154 11.91 -2.29 2.50
C PHE A 154 11.77 -1.08 1.57
N GLN A 155 11.26 -1.26 0.37
CA GLN A 155 10.94 -0.16 -0.55
C GLN A 155 9.83 0.72 0.02
N LEU A 156 8.80 0.14 0.61
CA LEU A 156 7.72 0.88 1.26
C LEU A 156 8.24 1.69 2.46
N GLU A 157 9.02 1.08 3.32
CA GLU A 157 9.65 1.75 4.47
C GLU A 157 10.47 2.95 4.01
N LYS A 158 11.33 2.75 3.03
CA LYS A 158 12.16 3.81 2.44
C LYS A 158 11.32 4.93 1.84
N ALA A 159 10.30 4.58 1.05
CA ALA A 159 9.44 5.56 0.40
C ALA A 159 8.66 6.41 1.42
N LEU A 160 8.18 5.79 2.49
CA LEU A 160 7.50 6.51 3.58
C LEU A 160 8.43 7.47 4.30
N LEU A 161 9.65 7.05 4.62
CA LEU A 161 10.65 7.93 5.23
C LEU A 161 11.00 9.11 4.31
N GLN A 162 11.09 8.89 3.01
CA GLN A 162 11.36 9.94 2.02
C GLN A 162 10.26 11.00 1.96
N ILE A 163 9.01 10.65 2.21
CA ILE A 163 7.91 11.61 2.29
C ILE A 163 7.70 12.18 3.70
N GLY A 164 8.58 11.84 4.65
CA GLY A 164 8.53 12.35 6.01
C GLY A 164 7.58 11.60 6.94
N CYS A 165 7.22 10.37 6.61
CA CYS A 165 6.32 9.55 7.41
C CYS A 165 7.07 8.41 8.12
N GLU A 166 6.98 8.39 9.46
CA GLU A 166 7.42 7.27 10.27
C GLU A 166 6.21 6.37 10.59
N ASP A 167 5.92 5.41 9.69
CA ASP A 167 4.83 4.47 9.89
C ASP A 167 5.29 3.36 10.85
N LYS A 168 4.72 3.34 12.06
CA LYS A 168 5.13 2.40 13.10
C LYS A 168 4.97 0.94 12.70
N HIS A 169 3.85 0.57 12.09
CA HIS A 169 3.60 -0.80 11.67
C HIS A 169 4.64 -1.27 10.65
N VAL A 170 4.93 -0.43 9.65
CA VAL A 170 5.92 -0.74 8.60
C VAL A 170 7.33 -0.81 9.19
N MET A 171 7.70 0.12 10.06
CA MET A 171 9.02 0.14 10.72
C MET A 171 9.21 -1.06 11.64
N ASP A 172 8.23 -1.40 12.46
CA ASP A 172 8.29 -2.56 13.35
C ASP A 172 8.45 -3.85 12.55
N LEU A 173 7.71 -3.97 11.45
CA LEU A 173 7.78 -5.14 10.58
C LEU A 173 9.14 -5.22 9.86
N GLY A 174 9.65 -4.09 9.36
CA GLY A 174 10.99 -4.02 8.77
C GLY A 174 12.09 -4.45 9.73
N ASN A 175 12.01 -3.99 10.97
CA ASN A 175 12.96 -4.37 12.02
C ASN A 175 12.89 -5.85 12.37
N GLU A 176 11.68 -6.42 12.44
CA GLU A 176 11.48 -7.84 12.70
C GLU A 176 12.05 -8.70 11.56
N VAL A 177 11.82 -8.32 10.31
CA VAL A 177 12.40 -9.02 9.15
C VAL A 177 13.93 -8.99 9.20
N ARG A 178 14.53 -7.85 9.50
CA ARG A 178 15.99 -7.72 9.64
C ARG A 178 16.53 -8.60 10.76
N ARG A 179 15.83 -8.64 11.90
CA ARG A 179 16.20 -9.47 13.05
C ARG A 179 16.22 -10.96 12.69
N VAL A 180 15.17 -11.44 12.05
CA VAL A 180 15.06 -12.87 11.65
C VAL A 180 16.11 -13.23 10.61
N LEU A 181 16.38 -12.35 9.63
CA LEU A 181 17.42 -12.56 8.62
C LEU A 181 18.81 -12.65 9.26
N ALA A 182 19.11 -11.76 10.21
CA ALA A 182 20.39 -11.77 10.93
C ALA A 182 20.59 -13.06 11.73
N GLU A 183 19.56 -13.59 12.37
CA GLU A 183 19.61 -14.86 13.09
C GLU A 183 19.89 -16.04 12.14
N LYS A 184 19.31 -16.06 10.95
CA LYS A 184 19.57 -17.08 9.95
C LYS A 184 21.02 -17.06 9.45
N ASP A 185 21.62 -15.89 9.31
CA ASP A 185 23.02 -15.73 8.88
C ASP A 185 24.02 -16.20 9.94
N LEU A 186 23.63 -16.25 11.22
CA LEU A 186 24.47 -16.71 12.32
C LEU A 186 24.45 -18.24 12.53
N THR A 187 23.58 -18.95 11.83
CA THR A 187 23.39 -20.42 11.96
C THR A 187 24.15 -21.23 10.92
N PHE A 188 25.06 -20.63 10.13
CA PHE A 188 25.94 -21.29 9.16
C PHE A 188 27.41 -21.25 9.59
#